data_9de7a6797d3b54e9b6195c8aeb326bb7
#
_entry.id   9de7a6797d3b54e9b6195c8aeb326bb7
#
_cell.length_a   1.000
_cell.length_b   1.000
_cell.length_c   1.000
_cell.angle_alpha   90.00
_cell.angle_beta   90.00
_cell.angle_gamma   90.00
#
_symmetry.space_group_name_H-M   'P 1'
#
loop_
_entity.id
_entity.type
_entity.pdbx_description
1 polymer ?
#
loop_
_entity_poly.entity_id
_entity_poly.type
_entity_poly.pdbx_seq_one_letter_code
_entity_poly.pdbx_strand_id
1 'polypeptide(L)'
;KDAFVGKCRGVFDAQVFQAELSAPEIVGDLNGWVSNHTNKMIPKIIDQPFPEETACLLVNALYLKNKWLREFDPLATYEREFHHGDGSNSRMDFLSRGHTDLSYIQGKGAQGVVLPYDDGRLVFMAMMPDLYPDSPNLGEWLNNLESNGLAQLINSREDAFFLQFAMPKFEAEWTGNLEEILPLLGLEDSFIPGAANFSKMGDNPDGYYIEK
;
A
#
# COMPACT_ATOMS: atom_id res chain seq x y z
N LYS A 1 23.86 -12.92 -15.40
CA LYS A 1 22.46 -13.38 -15.60
C LYS A 1 22.05 -14.37 -14.54
N ASP A 2 22.76 -15.50 -14.36
CA ASP A 2 22.40 -16.55 -13.40
C ASP A 2 22.52 -16.08 -11.93
N ALA A 3 23.52 -15.26 -11.63
CA ALA A 3 23.69 -14.68 -10.29
C ALA A 3 22.56 -13.69 -9.94
N PHE A 4 22.04 -12.93 -10.89
CA PHE A 4 20.90 -12.06 -10.72
C PHE A 4 19.62 -12.87 -10.43
N VAL A 5 19.33 -13.86 -11.29
CA VAL A 5 18.18 -14.76 -11.09
C VAL A 5 18.27 -15.50 -9.75
N GLY A 6 19.48 -15.96 -9.38
CA GLY A 6 19.72 -16.60 -8.09
C GLY A 6 19.40 -15.68 -6.90
N LYS A 7 19.75 -14.39 -6.97
CA LYS A 7 19.37 -13.39 -5.96
C LYS A 7 17.88 -13.13 -5.92
N CYS A 8 17.24 -12.96 -7.07
CA CYS A 8 15.78 -12.77 -7.12
C CYS A 8 15.04 -13.90 -6.41
N ARG A 9 15.41 -15.13 -6.68
CA ARG A 9 14.80 -16.31 -6.04
C ARG A 9 15.18 -16.48 -4.58
N GLY A 10 16.46 -16.34 -4.24
CA GLY A 10 16.97 -16.69 -2.91
C GLY A 10 16.78 -15.59 -1.85
N VAL A 11 16.73 -14.31 -2.25
CA VAL A 11 16.62 -13.17 -1.32
C VAL A 11 15.21 -12.61 -1.28
N PHE A 12 14.54 -12.53 -2.45
CA PHE A 12 13.24 -11.90 -2.59
C PHE A 12 12.09 -12.91 -2.76
N ASP A 13 12.39 -14.21 -2.79
CA ASP A 13 11.42 -15.29 -3.09
C ASP A 13 10.63 -15.03 -4.39
N ALA A 14 11.29 -14.36 -5.35
CA ALA A 14 10.66 -13.97 -6.59
C ALA A 14 10.54 -15.14 -7.56
N GLN A 15 9.39 -15.25 -8.20
CA GLN A 15 9.23 -16.12 -9.36
C GLN A 15 9.88 -15.43 -10.57
N VAL A 16 10.73 -16.16 -11.31
CA VAL A 16 11.43 -15.62 -12.47
C VAL A 16 11.06 -16.45 -13.69
N PHE A 17 10.47 -15.79 -14.66
CA PHE A 17 10.01 -16.37 -15.91
C PHE A 17 10.82 -15.81 -17.08
N GLN A 18 10.87 -16.57 -18.17
CA GLN A 18 11.34 -16.10 -19.46
C GLN A 18 10.15 -16.09 -20.41
N ALA A 19 9.87 -14.95 -21.00
CA ALA A 19 8.74 -14.75 -21.90
C ALA A 19 9.10 -13.74 -22.98
N GLU A 20 8.40 -13.81 -24.12
CA GLU A 20 8.41 -12.77 -25.15
C GLU A 20 7.41 -11.69 -24.73
N LEU A 21 7.92 -10.55 -24.26
CA LEU A 21 7.07 -9.50 -23.68
C LEU A 21 6.23 -8.74 -24.71
N SER A 22 6.65 -8.76 -25.99
CA SER A 22 5.92 -8.17 -27.11
C SER A 22 4.87 -9.11 -27.74
N ALA A 23 4.84 -10.37 -27.33
CA ALA A 23 3.85 -11.33 -27.84
C ALA A 23 2.46 -11.10 -27.22
N PRO A 24 1.36 -11.28 -28.00
CA PRO A 24 0.00 -11.10 -27.48
C PRO A 24 -0.35 -11.96 -26.27
N GLU A 25 0.26 -13.12 -26.13
CA GLU A 25 0.04 -14.09 -25.07
C GLU A 25 0.42 -13.54 -23.70
N ILE A 26 1.38 -12.60 -23.64
CA ILE A 26 1.84 -12.00 -22.38
C ILE A 26 0.71 -11.32 -21.62
N VAL A 27 -0.27 -10.77 -22.33
CA VAL A 27 -1.44 -10.12 -21.69
C VAL A 27 -2.23 -11.12 -20.86
N GLY A 28 -2.49 -12.30 -21.42
CA GLY A 28 -3.19 -13.37 -20.71
C GLY A 28 -2.38 -13.93 -19.55
N ASP A 29 -1.11 -14.20 -19.78
CA ASP A 29 -0.20 -14.78 -18.79
C ASP A 29 -0.02 -13.87 -17.59
N LEU A 30 0.24 -12.58 -17.81
CA LEU A 30 0.47 -11.61 -16.74
C LEU A 30 -0.80 -11.31 -15.95
N ASN A 31 -1.91 -11.05 -16.63
CA ASN A 31 -3.19 -10.82 -15.97
C ASN A 31 -3.63 -12.07 -15.20
N GLY A 32 -3.43 -13.26 -15.75
CA GLY A 32 -3.69 -14.53 -15.08
C GLY A 32 -2.83 -14.71 -13.82
N TRP A 33 -1.53 -14.39 -13.90
CA TRP A 33 -0.63 -14.46 -12.77
C TRP A 33 -1.08 -13.51 -11.63
N VAL A 34 -1.35 -12.25 -11.93
CA VAL A 34 -1.81 -11.27 -10.94
C VAL A 34 -3.16 -11.66 -10.35
N SER A 35 -4.11 -12.07 -11.19
CA SER A 35 -5.43 -12.51 -10.73
C SER A 35 -5.35 -13.68 -9.75
N ASN A 36 -4.48 -14.66 -10.04
CA ASN A 36 -4.28 -15.82 -9.17
C ASN A 36 -3.59 -15.43 -7.84
N HIS A 37 -2.64 -14.50 -7.84
CA HIS A 37 -1.93 -14.05 -6.64
C HIS A 37 -2.73 -13.03 -5.80
N THR A 38 -3.79 -12.46 -6.35
CA THR A 38 -4.69 -11.55 -5.65
C THR A 38 -6.07 -12.14 -5.37
N ASN A 39 -6.20 -13.46 -5.46
CA ASN A 39 -7.48 -14.16 -5.29
C ASN A 39 -8.61 -13.54 -6.15
N LYS A 40 -8.28 -13.20 -7.40
CA LYS A 40 -9.13 -12.56 -8.40
C LYS A 40 -9.60 -11.13 -8.07
N MET A 41 -9.04 -10.51 -7.03
CA MET A 41 -9.36 -9.11 -6.71
C MET A 41 -8.82 -8.14 -7.76
N ILE A 42 -7.66 -8.45 -8.35
CA ILE A 42 -7.11 -7.69 -9.47
C ILE A 42 -7.14 -8.59 -10.70
N PRO A 43 -8.19 -8.52 -11.51
CA PRO A 43 -8.34 -9.42 -12.65
C PRO A 43 -7.45 -9.03 -13.84
N LYS A 44 -6.99 -7.77 -13.89
CA LYS A 44 -6.28 -7.21 -15.04
C LYS A 44 -5.41 -6.04 -14.64
N ILE A 45 -4.18 -6.00 -15.20
CA ILE A 45 -3.22 -4.89 -15.00
C ILE A 45 -2.70 -4.35 -16.33
N ILE A 46 -2.79 -5.10 -17.43
CA ILE A 46 -2.39 -4.65 -18.77
C ILE A 46 -3.46 -4.99 -19.80
N ASP A 47 -3.51 -4.18 -20.86
CA ASP A 47 -4.45 -4.31 -21.97
C ASP A 47 -3.79 -4.79 -23.27
N GLN A 48 -2.48 -4.55 -23.40
CA GLN A 48 -1.71 -4.82 -24.60
C GLN A 48 -0.30 -5.29 -24.24
N PRO A 49 0.40 -5.97 -25.15
CA PRO A 49 1.79 -6.35 -24.98
C PRO A 49 2.71 -5.15 -24.79
N PHE A 50 3.92 -5.40 -24.32
CA PHE A 50 4.96 -4.40 -24.18
C PHE A 50 5.69 -4.13 -25.51
N PRO A 51 6.36 -2.98 -25.64
CA PRO A 51 7.26 -2.71 -26.75
C PRO A 51 8.35 -3.79 -26.91
N GLU A 52 8.84 -4.00 -28.15
CA GLU A 52 9.87 -5.02 -28.46
C GLU A 52 11.18 -4.79 -27.68
N GLU A 53 11.50 -3.55 -27.38
CA GLU A 53 12.69 -3.13 -26.62
C GLU A 53 12.57 -3.39 -25.11
N THR A 54 11.43 -3.82 -24.62
CA THR A 54 11.23 -4.14 -23.20
C THR A 54 12.01 -5.39 -22.82
N ALA A 55 13.06 -5.21 -22.04
CA ALA A 55 13.97 -6.29 -21.67
C ALA A 55 13.57 -7.06 -20.41
N CYS A 56 12.85 -6.41 -19.51
CA CYS A 56 12.44 -6.99 -18.23
C CYS A 56 11.18 -6.31 -17.70
N LEU A 57 10.35 -7.10 -17.08
CA LEU A 57 9.19 -6.63 -16.34
C LEU A 57 9.31 -7.07 -14.89
N LEU A 58 9.14 -6.13 -13.96
CA LEU A 58 9.04 -6.42 -12.54
C LEU A 58 7.60 -6.22 -12.10
N VAL A 59 7.01 -7.28 -11.53
CA VAL A 59 5.62 -7.26 -11.06
C VAL A 59 5.59 -7.65 -9.60
N ASN A 60 4.82 -6.92 -8.82
CA ASN A 60 4.50 -7.27 -7.45
C ASN A 60 2.97 -7.30 -7.27
N ALA A 61 2.47 -8.32 -6.60
CA ALA A 61 1.06 -8.44 -6.25
C ALA A 61 0.94 -8.69 -4.75
N LEU A 62 0.21 -7.82 -4.07
CA LEU A 62 -0.08 -7.95 -2.64
C LEU A 62 -1.58 -8.15 -2.46
N TYR A 63 -1.94 -9.17 -1.69
CA TYR A 63 -3.30 -9.47 -1.31
C TYR A 63 -3.41 -9.67 0.18
N LEU A 64 -4.35 -8.98 0.81
CA LEU A 64 -4.71 -9.17 2.20
C LEU A 64 -6.22 -9.35 2.33
N LYS A 65 -6.64 -10.45 2.91
CA LYS A 65 -8.00 -10.66 3.41
C LYS A 65 -7.91 -11.33 4.75
N ASN A 66 -8.39 -10.67 5.78
CA ASN A 66 -8.29 -11.16 7.14
C ASN A 66 -9.56 -10.82 7.92
N LYS A 67 -9.77 -11.50 9.03
CA LYS A 67 -10.84 -11.22 9.98
C LYS A 67 -10.28 -10.39 11.14
N TRP A 68 -11.13 -9.58 11.73
CA TRP A 68 -10.79 -8.92 12.98
C TRP A 68 -10.63 -9.97 14.09
N LEU A 69 -9.63 -9.86 14.94
CA LEU A 69 -9.50 -10.70 16.14
C LEU A 69 -10.79 -10.65 16.97
N ARG A 70 -11.44 -9.49 16.99
CA ARG A 70 -12.77 -9.30 17.56
C ARG A 70 -13.65 -8.63 16.52
N GLU A 71 -14.64 -9.33 16.06
CA GLU A 71 -15.57 -8.83 15.06
C GLU A 71 -16.36 -7.62 15.59
N PHE A 72 -16.74 -6.73 14.71
CA PHE A 72 -17.69 -5.67 15.04
C PHE A 72 -19.10 -6.25 15.11
N ASP A 73 -19.86 -5.83 16.11
CA ASP A 73 -21.27 -6.19 16.21
C ASP A 73 -22.05 -5.46 15.10
N PRO A 74 -22.73 -6.18 14.21
CA PRO A 74 -23.57 -5.57 13.19
C PRO A 74 -24.66 -4.64 13.77
N LEU A 75 -25.16 -4.92 14.98
CA LEU A 75 -26.16 -4.11 15.66
C LEU A 75 -25.58 -2.79 16.21
N ALA A 76 -24.25 -2.71 16.35
CA ALA A 76 -23.54 -1.50 16.71
C ALA A 76 -23.07 -0.70 15.50
N THR A 77 -23.40 -1.15 14.29
CA THR A 77 -23.16 -0.38 13.04
C THR A 77 -24.36 0.55 12.84
N TYR A 78 -24.09 1.83 12.64
CA TYR A 78 -25.13 2.84 12.47
C TYR A 78 -24.70 3.93 11.49
N GLU A 79 -25.68 4.50 10.81
CA GLU A 79 -25.48 5.57 9.84
C GLU A 79 -25.14 6.88 10.55
N ARG A 80 -24.06 7.53 10.10
CA ARG A 80 -23.66 8.87 10.56
C ARG A 80 -23.27 9.75 9.37
N GLU A 81 -23.24 11.04 9.63
CA GLU A 81 -22.69 12.02 8.72
C GLU A 81 -21.17 11.93 8.72
N PHE A 82 -20.60 11.90 7.51
CA PHE A 82 -19.16 11.96 7.27
C PHE A 82 -18.84 13.28 6.58
N HIS A 83 -17.89 14.02 7.13
CA HIS A 83 -17.43 15.30 6.60
C HIS A 83 -16.22 15.09 5.72
N HIS A 84 -16.36 15.39 4.42
CA HIS A 84 -15.28 15.27 3.46
C HIS A 84 -14.33 16.47 3.54
N GLY A 85 -13.08 16.26 3.07
CA GLY A 85 -12.06 17.30 3.05
C GLY A 85 -12.36 18.48 2.11
N ASP A 86 -13.28 18.32 1.17
CA ASP A 86 -13.79 19.38 0.28
C ASP A 86 -14.94 20.20 0.88
N GLY A 87 -15.33 19.89 2.13
CA GLY A 87 -16.43 20.53 2.84
C GLY A 87 -17.81 19.95 2.55
N SER A 88 -17.92 18.95 1.70
CA SER A 88 -19.17 18.22 1.48
C SER A 88 -19.44 17.21 2.60
N ASN A 89 -20.69 16.77 2.72
CA ASN A 89 -21.11 15.76 3.70
C ASN A 89 -21.80 14.60 2.97
N SER A 90 -21.60 13.40 3.49
CA SER A 90 -22.34 12.22 3.07
C SER A 90 -22.75 11.39 4.28
N ARG A 91 -23.77 10.55 4.12
CA ARG A 91 -24.16 9.59 5.17
C ARG A 91 -23.57 8.23 4.82
N MET A 92 -22.96 7.59 5.80
CA MET A 92 -22.38 6.25 5.65
C MET A 92 -22.44 5.47 6.95
N ASP A 93 -22.35 4.16 6.84
CA ASP A 93 -22.30 3.27 7.98
C ASP A 93 -20.98 3.40 8.73
N PHE A 94 -21.08 3.56 10.04
CA PHE A 94 -19.95 3.54 10.94
C PHE A 94 -19.94 2.25 11.77
N LEU A 95 -18.82 1.55 11.69
CA LEU A 95 -18.49 0.47 12.60
C LEU A 95 -18.16 1.09 13.97
N SER A 96 -18.85 0.66 15.01
CA SER A 96 -18.63 1.18 16.37
C SER A 96 -18.22 0.05 17.30
N ARG A 97 -17.37 0.40 18.25
CA ARG A 97 -16.94 -0.50 19.32
C ARG A 97 -16.53 0.29 20.54
N GLY A 98 -17.02 -0.20 21.72
CA GLY A 98 -16.42 0.15 23.00
C GLY A 98 -15.77 -1.09 23.61
N HIS A 99 -14.51 -1.00 24.01
CA HIS A 99 -13.77 -2.16 24.51
C HIS A 99 -12.67 -1.79 25.52
N THR A 100 -12.37 -2.74 26.39
CA THR A 100 -11.33 -2.61 27.43
C THR A 100 -9.94 -3.08 26.98
N ASP A 101 -9.81 -3.78 25.84
CA ASP A 101 -8.56 -4.42 25.42
C ASP A 101 -8.14 -3.94 24.01
N LEU A 102 -8.16 -2.64 23.79
CA LEU A 102 -7.67 -2.03 22.55
C LEU A 102 -6.46 -1.17 22.86
N SER A 103 -5.50 -1.19 21.95
CA SER A 103 -4.40 -0.24 21.99
C SER A 103 -4.79 1.02 21.23
N TYR A 104 -4.40 2.16 21.76
CA TYR A 104 -4.56 3.47 21.11
C TYR A 104 -3.19 4.09 20.83
N ILE A 105 -3.21 5.04 19.92
CA ILE A 105 -2.06 5.85 19.53
C ILE A 105 -2.38 7.29 19.89
N GLN A 106 -1.46 7.98 20.56
CA GLN A 106 -1.59 9.40 20.84
C GLN A 106 -0.21 10.07 20.80
N GLY A 107 -0.10 11.14 20.06
CA GLY A 107 1.12 11.92 19.96
C GLY A 107 1.29 12.59 18.61
N LYS A 108 2.26 13.49 18.50
CA LYS A 108 2.57 14.22 17.25
C LYS A 108 1.36 14.93 16.62
N GLY A 109 0.41 15.39 17.45
CA GLY A 109 -0.82 16.03 16.97
C GLY A 109 -1.81 15.08 16.32
N ALA A 110 -1.77 13.80 16.66
CA ALA A 110 -2.67 12.78 16.15
C ALA A 110 -3.10 11.79 17.22
N GLN A 111 -4.25 11.18 16.98
CA GLN A 111 -4.80 10.09 17.76
C GLN A 111 -5.22 8.93 16.86
N GLY A 112 -5.30 7.73 17.40
CA GLY A 112 -5.67 6.57 16.61
C GLY A 112 -5.96 5.32 17.42
N VAL A 113 -6.40 4.28 16.72
CA VAL A 113 -6.72 2.97 17.29
C VAL A 113 -5.95 1.88 16.55
N VAL A 114 -5.58 0.84 17.28
CA VAL A 114 -4.94 -0.37 16.74
C VAL A 114 -5.91 -1.52 16.86
N LEU A 115 -6.25 -2.12 15.75
CA LEU A 115 -7.18 -3.23 15.63
C LEU A 115 -6.44 -4.49 15.16
N PRO A 116 -6.24 -5.49 16.03
CA PRO A 116 -5.59 -6.73 15.63
C PRO A 116 -6.49 -7.57 14.71
N TYR A 117 -5.85 -8.25 13.76
CA TYR A 117 -6.45 -9.34 13.01
C TYR A 117 -6.35 -10.67 13.77
N ASP A 118 -7.14 -11.66 13.38
CA ASP A 118 -7.23 -12.96 14.06
C ASP A 118 -6.00 -13.86 13.83
N ASP A 119 -5.14 -13.53 12.86
CA ASP A 119 -3.90 -14.23 12.60
C ASP A 119 -2.78 -13.96 13.63
N GLY A 120 -2.99 -13.00 14.54
CA GLY A 120 -2.03 -12.60 15.57
C GLY A 120 -0.73 -11.98 15.03
N ARG A 121 -0.64 -11.68 13.74
CA ARG A 121 0.55 -11.15 13.07
C ARG A 121 0.37 -9.75 12.53
N LEU A 122 -0.82 -9.43 12.07
CA LEU A 122 -1.15 -8.17 11.44
C LEU A 122 -2.09 -7.35 12.31
N VAL A 123 -1.97 -6.06 12.19
CA VAL A 123 -2.87 -5.09 12.81
C VAL A 123 -3.28 -4.05 11.76
N PHE A 124 -4.50 -3.55 11.90
CA PHE A 124 -4.95 -2.36 11.22
C PHE A 124 -4.81 -1.16 12.16
N MET A 125 -4.33 -0.05 11.65
CA MET A 125 -4.23 1.20 12.40
C MET A 125 -5.02 2.28 11.68
N ALA A 126 -5.95 2.90 12.40
CA ALA A 126 -6.64 4.10 11.96
C ALA A 126 -6.15 5.28 12.78
N MET A 127 -5.67 6.31 12.11
CA MET A 127 -5.14 7.52 12.73
C MET A 127 -5.77 8.75 12.09
N MET A 128 -5.97 9.77 12.89
CA MET A 128 -6.43 11.09 12.42
C MET A 128 -5.72 12.19 13.20
N PRO A 129 -5.53 13.38 12.61
CA PRO A 129 -5.08 14.56 13.37
C PRO A 129 -6.00 14.87 14.55
N ASP A 130 -5.46 15.47 15.58
CA ASP A 130 -6.25 15.96 16.71
C ASP A 130 -7.29 16.99 16.24
N LEU A 131 -8.49 16.95 16.82
CA LEU A 131 -9.61 17.79 16.42
C LEU A 131 -9.73 19.05 17.32
N TYR A 132 -8.63 19.74 17.56
CA TYR A 132 -8.66 21.04 18.23
C TYR A 132 -8.87 22.19 17.21
N PRO A 133 -9.36 23.35 17.61
CA PRO A 133 -9.65 24.46 16.69
C PRO A 133 -8.47 24.89 15.80
N ASP A 134 -7.25 24.75 16.30
CA ASP A 134 -6.02 25.14 15.57
C ASP A 134 -5.24 23.92 15.04
N SER A 135 -5.84 22.74 15.04
CA SER A 135 -5.17 21.54 14.51
C SER A 135 -5.08 21.60 12.99
N PRO A 136 -3.95 21.14 12.40
CA PRO A 136 -3.81 21.08 10.96
C PRO A 136 -4.79 20.06 10.38
N ASN A 137 -5.20 20.27 9.13
CA ASN A 137 -5.93 19.23 8.39
C ASN A 137 -5.00 18.03 8.10
N LEU A 138 -5.57 16.93 7.60
CA LEU A 138 -4.82 15.70 7.36
C LEU A 138 -3.61 15.90 6.42
N GLY A 139 -3.78 16.68 5.34
CA GLY A 139 -2.71 16.94 4.38
C GLY A 139 -1.57 17.76 4.99
N GLU A 140 -1.89 18.80 5.72
CA GLU A 140 -0.92 19.61 6.44
C GLU A 140 -0.21 18.81 7.53
N TRP A 141 -0.94 18.00 8.27
CA TRP A 141 -0.35 17.13 9.30
C TRP A 141 0.64 16.13 8.69
N LEU A 142 0.27 15.46 7.59
CA LEU A 142 1.14 14.53 6.87
C LEU A 142 2.42 15.22 6.34
N ASN A 143 2.28 16.40 5.76
CA ASN A 143 3.42 17.18 5.24
C ASN A 143 4.38 17.66 6.34
N ASN A 144 3.86 17.89 7.53
CA ASN A 144 4.65 18.31 8.70
C ASN A 144 5.24 17.13 9.48
N LEU A 145 4.88 15.89 9.12
CA LEU A 145 5.37 14.71 9.80
C LEU A 145 6.85 14.47 9.43
N GLU A 146 7.71 14.40 10.44
CA GLU A 146 9.13 14.05 10.25
C GLU A 146 9.28 12.68 9.59
N SER A 147 10.38 12.41 8.92
CA SER A 147 10.66 11.16 8.19
C SER A 147 10.48 9.88 9.02
N ASN A 148 10.64 9.96 10.34
CA ASN A 148 10.40 8.86 11.28
C ASN A 148 9.13 9.05 12.12
N GLY A 149 8.35 10.08 11.87
CA GLY A 149 7.19 10.47 12.68
C GLY A 149 6.12 9.37 12.74
N LEU A 150 5.85 8.72 11.61
CA LEU A 150 4.91 7.59 11.58
C LEU A 150 5.41 6.41 12.44
N ALA A 151 6.69 6.07 12.36
CA ALA A 151 7.28 5.03 13.19
C ALA A 151 7.23 5.37 14.68
N GLN A 152 7.44 6.63 15.03
CA GLN A 152 7.31 7.10 16.43
C GLN A 152 5.87 6.98 16.91
N LEU A 153 4.88 7.34 16.10
CA LEU A 153 3.46 7.18 16.43
C LEU A 153 3.09 5.70 16.64
N ILE A 154 3.52 4.82 15.74
CA ILE A 154 3.28 3.37 15.88
C ILE A 154 3.89 2.84 17.18
N ASN A 155 5.06 3.32 17.57
CA ASN A 155 5.75 2.91 18.78
C ASN A 155 5.18 3.57 20.06
N SER A 156 4.38 4.65 19.93
CA SER A 156 3.71 5.29 21.07
C SER A 156 2.40 4.64 21.48
N ARG A 157 2.05 3.52 20.86
CA ARG A 157 0.83 2.78 21.19
C ARG A 157 0.83 2.34 22.66
N GLU A 158 -0.30 2.52 23.31
CA GLU A 158 -0.54 2.11 24.68
C GLU A 158 -1.85 1.33 24.77
N ASP A 159 -1.92 0.44 25.76
CA ASP A 159 -3.16 -0.29 26.02
C ASP A 159 -4.15 0.61 26.75
N ALA A 160 -5.35 0.71 26.22
CA ALA A 160 -6.42 1.48 26.83
C ALA A 160 -7.17 0.65 27.86
N PHE A 161 -7.40 1.22 29.03
CA PHE A 161 -8.32 0.64 30.01
C PHE A 161 -9.76 0.58 29.50
N PHE A 162 -10.17 1.62 28.78
CA PHE A 162 -11.43 1.68 28.04
C PHE A 162 -11.28 2.61 26.86
N LEU A 163 -11.60 2.14 25.66
CA LEU A 163 -11.60 2.92 24.43
C LEU A 163 -12.94 2.75 23.71
N GLN A 164 -13.55 3.85 23.36
CA GLN A 164 -14.73 3.88 22.49
C GLN A 164 -14.36 4.59 21.20
N PHE A 165 -14.60 3.95 20.09
CA PHE A 165 -14.33 4.52 18.78
C PHE A 165 -15.41 4.14 17.76
N ALA A 166 -15.46 4.92 16.69
CA ALA A 166 -16.27 4.63 15.52
C ALA A 166 -15.46 5.01 14.28
N MET A 167 -15.52 4.18 13.26
CA MET A 167 -14.90 4.45 11.96
C MET A 167 -15.86 4.14 10.83
N PRO A 168 -15.84 4.90 9.72
CA PRO A 168 -16.69 4.59 8.59
C PRO A 168 -16.32 3.24 7.96
N LYS A 169 -17.29 2.53 7.41
CA LYS A 169 -17.01 1.51 6.40
C LYS A 169 -16.54 2.23 5.16
N PHE A 170 -15.42 1.81 4.60
CA PHE A 170 -14.87 2.46 3.42
C PHE A 170 -14.33 1.42 2.43
N GLU A 171 -14.38 1.79 1.18
CA GLU A 171 -13.62 1.19 0.09
C GLU A 171 -12.74 2.29 -0.51
N ALA A 172 -11.53 1.95 -0.87
CA ALA A 172 -10.60 2.89 -1.49
C ALA A 172 -9.85 2.18 -2.61
N GLU A 173 -9.83 2.82 -3.76
CA GLU A 173 -9.03 2.41 -4.91
C GLU A 173 -8.08 3.53 -5.27
N TRP A 174 -6.87 3.17 -5.63
CA TRP A 174 -5.90 4.10 -6.15
C TRP A 174 -5.16 3.46 -7.33
N THR A 175 -5.07 4.21 -8.40
CA THR A 175 -4.26 3.86 -9.56
C THR A 175 -3.38 5.05 -9.89
N GLY A 176 -2.10 4.82 -10.05
CA GLY A 176 -1.16 5.90 -10.35
C GLY A 176 0.16 5.38 -10.87
N ASN A 177 0.89 6.27 -11.55
CA ASN A 177 2.25 6.03 -11.99
C ASN A 177 3.23 6.45 -10.89
N LEU A 178 4.24 5.64 -10.66
CA LEU A 178 5.27 5.90 -9.66
C LEU A 178 6.51 6.59 -10.23
N GLU A 179 6.55 6.87 -11.54
CA GLU A 179 7.71 7.50 -12.20
C GLU A 179 8.13 8.83 -11.57
N GLU A 180 7.17 9.63 -11.13
CA GLU A 180 7.45 10.90 -10.46
C GLU A 180 7.88 10.73 -9.00
N ILE A 181 7.45 9.66 -8.36
CA ILE A 181 7.67 9.42 -6.92
C ILE A 181 8.97 8.67 -6.66
N LEU A 182 9.29 7.66 -7.46
CA LEU A 182 10.47 6.81 -7.26
C LEU A 182 11.80 7.58 -7.33
N PRO A 183 11.99 8.55 -8.25
CA PRO A 183 13.18 9.41 -8.24
C PRO A 183 13.34 10.18 -6.92
N LEU A 184 12.25 10.72 -6.37
CA LEU A 184 12.27 11.45 -5.09
C LEU A 184 12.64 10.54 -3.91
N LEU A 185 12.43 9.23 -4.05
CA LEU A 185 12.84 8.21 -3.07
C LEU A 185 14.28 7.71 -3.28
N GLY A 186 15.06 8.34 -4.16
CA GLY A 186 16.47 8.02 -4.39
C GLY A 186 16.74 7.08 -5.57
N LEU A 187 15.78 6.86 -6.44
CA LEU A 187 15.94 6.05 -7.65
C LEU A 187 16.13 6.90 -8.92
N GLU A 188 16.56 8.15 -8.79
CA GLU A 188 16.67 9.10 -9.89
C GLU A 188 17.51 8.55 -11.07
N ASP A 189 18.73 8.09 -10.80
CA ASP A 189 19.64 7.57 -11.83
C ASP A 189 19.08 6.38 -12.61
N SER A 190 18.17 5.62 -11.99
CA SER A 190 17.59 4.41 -12.59
C SER A 190 16.67 4.70 -13.78
N PHE A 191 16.17 5.93 -13.89
CA PHE A 191 15.29 6.40 -14.97
C PHE A 191 16.04 7.13 -16.09
N ILE A 192 17.35 7.35 -15.94
CA ILE A 192 18.13 8.15 -16.88
C ILE A 192 18.94 7.22 -17.80
N PRO A 193 18.66 7.22 -19.13
CA PRO A 193 19.48 6.49 -20.08
C PRO A 193 20.97 6.83 -19.95
N GLY A 194 21.80 5.81 -19.82
CA GLY A 194 23.27 5.98 -19.68
C GLY A 194 23.75 6.27 -18.25
N ALA A 195 22.89 6.72 -17.33
CA ALA A 195 23.22 6.84 -15.90
C ALA A 195 22.81 5.56 -15.12
N ALA A 196 21.72 4.95 -15.53
CA ALA A 196 21.21 3.71 -14.91
C ALA A 196 22.21 2.56 -15.02
N ASN A 197 22.41 1.82 -13.92
CA ASN A 197 23.32 0.70 -13.87
C ASN A 197 22.62 -0.62 -13.55
N PHE A 198 22.10 -1.26 -14.57
CA PHE A 198 21.50 -2.58 -14.51
C PHE A 198 22.39 -3.68 -15.12
N SER A 199 23.72 -3.48 -15.20
CA SER A 199 24.69 -4.40 -15.79
C SER A 199 24.66 -5.82 -15.19
N LYS A 200 24.13 -5.98 -13.98
CA LYS A 200 23.94 -7.30 -13.34
C LYS A 200 22.76 -8.10 -13.91
N MET A 201 21.83 -7.44 -14.60
CA MET A 201 20.67 -8.10 -15.22
C MET A 201 21.04 -8.75 -16.55
N GLY A 202 21.90 -8.13 -17.34
CA GLY A 202 22.31 -8.62 -18.65
C GLY A 202 23.27 -7.67 -19.34
N ASP A 203 23.83 -8.13 -20.44
CA ASP A 203 24.72 -7.36 -21.29
C ASP A 203 23.88 -6.64 -22.37
N ASN A 204 23.74 -5.34 -22.23
CA ASN A 204 23.19 -4.45 -23.24
C ASN A 204 24.19 -3.29 -23.45
N PRO A 205 24.74 -3.10 -24.65
CA PRO A 205 25.71 -2.04 -24.95
C PRO A 205 25.16 -0.63 -24.65
N ASP A 206 23.87 -0.42 -24.86
CA ASP A 206 23.19 0.85 -24.66
C ASP A 206 22.67 1.04 -23.22
N GLY A 207 22.89 0.02 -22.35
CA GLY A 207 22.40 0.00 -20.99
C GLY A 207 20.89 -0.30 -20.90
N TYR A 208 20.45 -0.56 -19.66
CA TYR A 208 19.03 -0.66 -19.30
C TYR A 208 18.67 0.49 -18.38
N TYR A 209 17.46 1.01 -18.48
CA TYR A 209 16.90 2.00 -17.59
C TYR A 209 15.42 1.66 -17.32
N ILE A 210 14.84 2.25 -16.29
CA ILE A 210 13.40 2.06 -15.96
C ILE A 210 12.61 3.00 -16.88
N GLU A 211 11.68 2.43 -17.59
CA GLU A 211 10.62 3.10 -18.33
C GLU A 211 9.28 2.72 -17.70
N LYS A 212 8.18 3.31 -18.14
CA LYS A 212 6.84 3.09 -17.58
C LYS A 212 6.50 1.68 -17.18
#